data_195677e35f92c5be32e9e364494d1f53
#
_entry.id   195677e35f92c5be32e9e364494d1f53
#
_cell.length_a   1.000
_cell.length_b   1.000
_cell.length_c   1.000
_cell.angle_alpha   90.00
_cell.angle_beta   90.00
_cell.angle_gamma   90.00
#
_symmetry.space_group_name_H-M   'P 1'
#
loop_
_entity.id
_entity.type
_entity.pdbx_description
1 polymer ?
#
loop_
_entity_poly.entity_id
_entity_poly.type
_entity_poly.pdbx_seq_one_letter_code
_entity_poly.pdbx_strand_id
1 'polypeptide(L)'
;MRILFLTQWFEPEPAFKGAGFAAALRARGHDVEVATAFPNYPGGKLYPGYHIRPYRRETINGIAVHRLAIWPSHNASPIGRIANYLSFFFTALVFGLLRGRRYDLVYVYHPPITPAAAAAIFCAIHRMPFVVEIQDLWPDSVGASNMAGNRITRLLGKVCDFVYRRATLIIPQSSMMLERLHERGVPRVKMRRIYNWATYRPAGAGATVAYPKGFKGRFNVVYGGNLGQAQVLADAIDATACAALDRPAIHLHLFGDGIERQALEMHAAKVAPTHVTFHGPVGRDAMDRVFDEADLLLVQLKDDPLYTITVPSKVQHYLACGRPIVAGLAGEAAELLTESGAAIVCPPQDVPAMATAIGRIAAMSITERAAMGHLGQDYYNTHLGFDRAIEDTVAVIDEAAALWALRKRTSNEHHG
;
A
#
# COMPACT_ATOMS: atom_id res chain seq x y z
N MET A 1 14.03 17.93 14.19
CA MET A 1 15.07 16.84 14.17
C MET A 1 15.53 16.63 12.73
N ARG A 2 16.77 16.12 12.57
CA ARG A 2 17.29 15.68 11.26
C ARG A 2 16.98 14.20 11.09
N ILE A 3 16.15 13.88 10.10
CA ILE A 3 15.64 12.54 9.84
C ILE A 3 16.24 12.02 8.54
N LEU A 4 16.79 10.81 8.56
CA LEU A 4 17.10 10.05 7.37
C LEU A 4 15.90 9.18 7.01
N PHE A 5 15.21 9.49 5.92
CA PHE A 5 14.22 8.60 5.33
C PHE A 5 14.93 7.60 4.41
N LEU A 6 14.99 6.36 4.85
CA LEU A 6 15.63 5.25 4.13
C LEU A 6 14.58 4.37 3.47
N THR A 7 14.60 4.33 2.16
CA THR A 7 13.69 3.51 1.34
C THR A 7 14.41 3.02 0.09
N GLN A 8 14.04 1.86 -0.43
CA GLN A 8 14.63 1.38 -1.68
C GLN A 8 14.04 2.08 -2.90
N TRP A 9 12.76 2.45 -2.88
CA TRP A 9 12.02 3.03 -3.99
C TRP A 9 11.63 4.48 -3.69
N PHE A 10 11.94 5.36 -4.63
CA PHE A 10 11.62 6.78 -4.53
C PHE A 10 11.52 7.39 -5.93
N GLU A 11 10.83 8.52 -6.11
CA GLU A 11 10.66 9.16 -7.42
C GLU A 11 11.97 9.18 -8.26
N PRO A 12 11.87 8.98 -9.57
CA PRO A 12 10.66 8.94 -10.41
C PRO A 12 9.92 7.59 -10.43
N GLU A 13 10.31 6.62 -9.61
CA GLU A 13 9.60 5.35 -9.45
C GLU A 13 8.24 5.57 -8.78
N PRO A 14 7.24 4.70 -9.05
CA PRO A 14 5.96 4.76 -8.34
C PRO A 14 6.15 4.34 -6.87
N ALA A 15 6.47 5.30 -6.02
CA ALA A 15 6.63 5.10 -4.58
C ALA A 15 5.39 5.60 -3.83
N PHE A 16 4.85 4.78 -2.92
CA PHE A 16 3.72 5.20 -2.09
C PHE A 16 4.12 6.32 -1.13
N LYS A 17 5.23 6.15 -0.41
CA LYS A 17 5.85 7.19 0.41
C LYS A 17 7.03 7.81 -0.35
N GLY A 18 6.75 8.86 -1.07
CA GLY A 18 7.72 9.57 -1.89
C GLY A 18 7.99 10.98 -1.38
N ALA A 19 8.33 11.90 -2.31
CA ALA A 19 8.66 13.28 -2.01
C ALA A 19 7.52 14.04 -1.29
N GLY A 20 6.26 13.72 -1.58
CA GLY A 20 5.11 14.29 -0.86
C GLY A 20 5.11 13.96 0.62
N PHE A 21 5.43 12.72 0.98
CA PHE A 21 5.58 12.30 2.37
C PHE A 21 6.74 13.01 3.07
N ALA A 22 7.92 13.06 2.42
CA ALA A 22 9.08 13.74 2.97
C ALA A 22 8.83 15.26 3.15
N ALA A 23 8.14 15.89 2.19
CA ALA A 23 7.75 17.30 2.27
C ALA A 23 6.76 17.56 3.40
N ALA A 24 5.81 16.66 3.64
CA ALA A 24 4.85 16.77 4.73
C ALA A 24 5.51 16.68 6.12
N LEU A 25 6.52 15.83 6.29
CA LEU A 25 7.33 15.79 7.51
C LEU A 25 8.15 17.09 7.69
N ARG A 26 8.68 17.67 6.60
CA ARG A 26 9.38 18.95 6.66
C ARG A 26 8.45 20.11 7.04
N ALA A 27 7.24 20.12 6.51
CA ALA A 27 6.24 21.14 6.86
C ALA A 27 5.88 21.11 8.36
N ARG A 28 6.14 19.97 9.03
CA ARG A 28 5.94 19.81 10.48
C ARG A 28 7.22 20.02 11.31
N GLY A 29 8.24 20.63 10.74
CA GLY A 29 9.44 21.12 11.44
C GLY A 29 10.61 20.12 11.50
N HIS A 30 10.59 19.03 10.74
CA HIS A 30 11.72 18.13 10.64
C HIS A 30 12.62 18.48 9.44
N ASP A 31 13.93 18.29 9.57
CA ASP A 31 14.87 18.32 8.44
C ASP A 31 15.00 16.91 7.88
N VAL A 32 14.47 16.66 6.68
CA VAL A 32 14.37 15.33 6.09
C VAL A 32 15.27 15.24 4.85
N GLU A 33 16.19 14.28 4.89
CA GLU A 33 16.94 13.82 3.71
C GLU A 33 16.56 12.37 3.40
N VAL A 34 16.57 12.02 2.12
CA VAL A 34 16.19 10.67 1.64
C VAL A 34 17.43 9.91 1.18
N ALA A 35 17.60 8.67 1.61
CA ALA A 35 18.54 7.72 1.01
C ALA A 35 17.77 6.61 0.29
N THR A 36 18.05 6.44 -1.00
CA THR A 36 17.31 5.52 -1.88
C THR A 36 18.20 4.95 -2.97
N ALA A 37 17.70 3.95 -3.68
CA ALA A 37 18.41 3.37 -4.81
C ALA A 37 18.35 4.25 -6.08
N PHE A 38 19.20 3.96 -7.06
CA PHE A 38 18.97 4.42 -8.43
C PHE A 38 17.68 3.80 -8.98
N PRO A 39 16.79 4.59 -9.62
CA PRO A 39 15.45 4.14 -9.97
C PRO A 39 15.46 3.05 -11.04
N ASN A 40 14.81 1.91 -10.73
CA ASN A 40 14.74 0.74 -11.60
C ASN A 40 13.42 -0.06 -11.47
N TYR A 41 12.55 0.31 -10.55
CA TYR A 41 11.25 -0.35 -10.30
C TYR A 41 10.13 0.30 -11.11
N PRO A 42 9.15 -0.45 -11.69
CA PRO A 42 8.96 -1.91 -11.57
C PRO A 42 9.69 -2.73 -12.63
N GLY A 43 10.20 -2.13 -13.69
CA GLY A 43 10.71 -2.83 -14.88
C GLY A 43 12.10 -3.47 -14.74
N GLY A 44 12.83 -3.23 -13.64
CA GLY A 44 14.20 -3.71 -13.45
C GLY A 44 15.23 -3.06 -14.36
N LYS A 45 14.85 -1.98 -15.05
CA LYS A 45 15.71 -1.18 -15.94
C LYS A 45 15.81 0.24 -15.37
N LEU A 46 16.98 0.84 -15.53
CA LEU A 46 17.17 2.23 -15.11
C LEU A 46 16.26 3.17 -15.90
N TYR A 47 15.76 4.16 -15.20
CA TYR A 47 14.98 5.24 -15.81
C TYR A 47 15.86 6.12 -16.71
N PRO A 48 15.29 6.76 -17.75
CA PRO A 48 16.02 7.70 -18.61
C PRO A 48 16.75 8.77 -17.80
N GLY A 49 17.99 9.08 -18.14
CA GLY A 49 18.82 10.08 -17.46
C GLY A 49 19.53 9.55 -16.18
N TYR A 50 19.31 8.28 -15.80
CA TYR A 50 20.02 7.67 -14.68
C TYR A 50 21.05 6.64 -15.16
N HIS A 51 22.22 6.68 -14.54
CA HIS A 51 23.31 5.71 -14.71
C HIS A 51 23.81 5.29 -13.33
N ILE A 52 24.14 4.02 -13.15
CA ILE A 52 24.68 3.52 -11.89
C ILE A 52 26.02 4.20 -11.59
N ARG A 53 26.09 4.80 -10.44
CA ARG A 53 27.29 5.37 -9.80
C ARG A 53 27.35 4.91 -8.36
N PRO A 54 28.51 4.90 -7.70
CA PRO A 54 28.60 4.57 -6.28
C PRO A 54 27.67 5.44 -5.43
N TYR A 55 27.55 6.73 -5.79
CA TYR A 55 26.76 7.72 -5.08
C TYR A 55 26.40 8.90 -6.01
N ARG A 56 25.19 9.45 -5.85
CA ARG A 56 24.77 10.72 -6.45
C ARG A 56 23.86 11.45 -5.46
N ARG A 57 24.05 12.76 -5.31
CA ARG A 57 23.12 13.62 -4.61
C ARG A 57 22.33 14.45 -5.62
N GLU A 58 21.04 14.52 -5.44
CA GLU A 58 20.13 15.33 -6.23
C GLU A 58 19.06 15.97 -5.34
N THR A 59 18.23 16.84 -5.91
CA THR A 59 17.09 17.45 -5.20
C THR A 59 15.83 17.17 -5.98
N ILE A 60 14.81 16.63 -5.31
CA ILE A 60 13.49 16.34 -5.87
C ILE A 60 12.45 17.06 -5.00
N ASN A 61 11.68 17.97 -5.60
CA ASN A 61 10.67 18.76 -4.89
C ASN A 61 11.22 19.46 -3.63
N GLY A 62 12.47 19.96 -3.70
CA GLY A 62 13.14 20.60 -2.56
C GLY A 62 13.70 19.66 -1.50
N ILE A 63 13.56 18.34 -1.65
CA ILE A 63 14.09 17.31 -0.76
C ILE A 63 15.46 16.86 -1.25
N ALA A 64 16.47 16.82 -0.37
CA ALA A 64 17.77 16.25 -0.67
C ALA A 64 17.69 14.73 -0.77
N VAL A 65 18.06 14.17 -1.91
CA VAL A 65 18.01 12.73 -2.21
C VAL A 65 19.40 12.18 -2.47
N HIS A 66 19.77 11.16 -1.75
CA HIS A 66 21.02 10.40 -1.89
C HIS A 66 20.74 9.12 -2.65
N ARG A 67 21.13 9.05 -3.93
CA ARG A 67 21.05 7.84 -4.76
C ARG A 67 22.23 6.94 -4.46
N LEU A 68 21.94 5.70 -4.10
CA LEU A 68 22.90 4.66 -3.78
C LEU A 68 22.91 3.61 -4.90
N ALA A 69 24.08 3.04 -5.13
CA ALA A 69 24.23 1.99 -6.16
C ALA A 69 23.35 0.78 -5.84
N ILE A 70 22.79 0.20 -6.89
CA ILE A 70 21.96 -1.00 -6.83
C ILE A 70 22.23 -1.85 -8.08
N TRP A 71 22.06 -3.15 -7.97
CA TRP A 71 21.98 -4.04 -9.12
C TRP A 71 20.57 -3.99 -9.70
N PRO A 72 20.36 -3.34 -10.87
CA PRO A 72 19.01 -3.19 -11.43
C PRO A 72 18.47 -4.55 -11.85
N SER A 73 17.40 -5.00 -11.23
CA SER A 73 16.71 -6.24 -11.61
C SER A 73 15.34 -6.28 -10.93
N HIS A 74 14.29 -6.50 -11.70
CA HIS A 74 12.95 -6.74 -11.19
C HIS A 74 12.16 -7.69 -12.07
N ASN A 75 12.87 -8.45 -12.92
CA ASN A 75 12.30 -9.46 -13.80
C ASN A 75 11.94 -10.74 -13.03
N ALA A 76 11.40 -11.73 -13.72
CA ALA A 76 10.93 -12.98 -13.13
C ALA A 76 12.01 -13.83 -12.43
N SER A 77 13.31 -13.50 -12.60
CA SER A 77 14.42 -14.23 -11.98
C SER A 77 14.50 -13.98 -10.47
N PRO A 78 14.31 -15.00 -9.61
CA PRO A 78 14.50 -14.87 -8.16
C PRO A 78 15.91 -14.40 -7.77
N ILE A 79 16.93 -14.88 -8.49
CA ILE A 79 18.34 -14.53 -8.25
C ILE A 79 18.57 -13.05 -8.51
N GLY A 80 18.03 -12.51 -9.61
CA GLY A 80 18.14 -11.08 -9.92
C GLY A 80 17.50 -10.20 -8.84
N ARG A 81 16.34 -10.60 -8.29
CA ARG A 81 15.69 -9.88 -7.18
C ARG A 81 16.50 -9.94 -5.90
N ILE A 82 17.07 -11.08 -5.56
CA ILE A 82 17.97 -11.22 -4.40
C ILE A 82 19.19 -10.32 -4.55
N ALA A 83 19.84 -10.32 -5.73
CA ALA A 83 20.97 -9.44 -6.02
C ALA A 83 20.59 -7.95 -5.91
N ASN A 84 19.41 -7.57 -6.39
CA ASN A 84 18.86 -6.21 -6.26
C ASN A 84 18.74 -5.81 -4.77
N TYR A 85 18.10 -6.63 -3.95
CA TYR A 85 17.90 -6.34 -2.53
C TYR A 85 19.22 -6.33 -1.73
N LEU A 86 20.12 -7.29 -1.98
CA LEU A 86 21.39 -7.36 -1.28
C LEU A 86 22.32 -6.22 -1.69
N SER A 87 22.38 -5.85 -2.98
CA SER A 87 23.22 -4.72 -3.40
C SER A 87 22.79 -3.42 -2.72
N PHE A 88 21.48 -3.16 -2.62
CA PHE A 88 20.99 -1.99 -1.89
C PHE A 88 21.25 -2.08 -0.37
N PHE A 89 21.13 -3.26 0.23
CA PHE A 89 21.50 -3.46 1.63
C PHE A 89 22.93 -2.99 1.90
N PHE A 90 23.91 -3.44 1.10
CA PHE A 90 25.31 -3.08 1.29
C PHE A 90 25.58 -1.60 1.07
N THR A 91 25.01 -0.99 0.05
CA THR A 91 25.22 0.44 -0.23
C THR A 91 24.54 1.32 0.81
N ALA A 92 23.33 0.95 1.29
CA ALA A 92 22.65 1.62 2.39
C ALA A 92 23.42 1.47 3.73
N LEU A 93 23.98 0.30 4.01
CA LEU A 93 24.82 0.08 5.18
C LEU A 93 26.06 0.96 5.15
N VAL A 94 26.81 0.98 4.04
CA VAL A 94 27.99 1.84 3.88
C VAL A 94 27.63 3.32 4.02
N PHE A 95 26.57 3.77 3.37
CA PHE A 95 26.08 5.14 3.50
C PHE A 95 25.72 5.48 4.96
N GLY A 96 25.00 4.58 5.63
CA GLY A 96 24.63 4.75 7.04
C GLY A 96 25.85 4.80 7.98
N LEU A 97 26.86 3.95 7.77
CA LEU A 97 28.10 3.96 8.54
C LEU A 97 28.90 5.25 8.36
N LEU A 98 28.94 5.80 7.13
CA LEU A 98 29.71 7.02 6.84
C LEU A 98 28.96 8.30 7.23
N ARG A 99 27.64 8.32 7.14
CA ARG A 99 26.84 9.55 7.28
C ARG A 99 25.78 9.50 8.38
N GLY A 100 25.51 8.35 8.99
CA GLY A 100 24.45 8.16 9.98
C GLY A 100 24.49 9.13 11.16
N ARG A 101 25.70 9.47 11.65
CA ARG A 101 25.89 10.43 12.76
C ARG A 101 25.35 11.85 12.49
N ARG A 102 24.98 12.17 11.25
CA ARG A 102 24.41 13.48 10.89
C ARG A 102 22.90 13.58 11.20
N TYR A 103 22.27 12.44 11.49
CA TYR A 103 20.83 12.33 11.69
C TYR A 103 20.53 12.01 13.15
N ASP A 104 19.40 12.49 13.63
CA ASP A 104 18.90 12.22 14.98
C ASP A 104 18.10 10.92 15.02
N LEU A 105 17.47 10.55 13.88
CA LEU A 105 16.62 9.37 13.74
C LEU A 105 16.65 8.87 12.29
N VAL A 106 16.50 7.54 12.11
CA VAL A 106 16.25 6.92 10.81
C VAL A 106 14.80 6.44 10.74
N TYR A 107 14.08 6.87 9.72
CA TYR A 107 12.77 6.35 9.37
C TYR A 107 12.93 5.41 8.18
N VAL A 108 12.56 4.14 8.34
CA VAL A 108 12.72 3.12 7.30
C VAL A 108 11.36 2.69 6.77
N TYR A 109 11.19 2.77 5.47
CA TYR A 109 10.01 2.26 4.78
C TYR A 109 10.30 0.89 4.17
N HIS A 110 9.53 -0.09 4.58
CA HIS A 110 9.60 -1.49 4.14
C HIS A 110 8.34 -1.83 3.32
N PRO A 111 8.37 -2.52 2.18
CA PRO A 111 9.33 -3.49 1.70
C PRO A 111 10.45 -2.89 0.82
N PRO A 112 11.59 -3.64 0.60
CA PRO A 112 11.96 -4.92 1.21
C PRO A 112 12.56 -4.76 2.62
N ILE A 113 12.79 -5.86 3.35
CA ILE A 113 13.37 -5.81 4.72
C ILE A 113 14.82 -5.36 4.73
N THR A 114 15.50 -5.39 3.59
CA THR A 114 16.95 -5.14 3.50
C THR A 114 17.38 -3.74 3.91
N PRO A 115 16.70 -2.64 3.60
CA PRO A 115 16.98 -1.31 4.16
C PRO A 115 16.88 -1.29 5.69
N ALA A 116 15.88 -1.95 6.24
CA ALA A 116 15.70 -2.02 7.70
C ALA A 116 16.79 -2.84 8.38
N ALA A 117 17.28 -3.91 7.75
CA ALA A 117 18.43 -4.67 8.24
C ALA A 117 19.72 -3.83 8.24
N ALA A 118 19.94 -3.03 7.18
CA ALA A 118 21.06 -2.08 7.14
C ALA A 118 20.93 -1.03 8.27
N ALA A 119 19.75 -0.45 8.45
CA ALA A 119 19.46 0.51 9.51
C ALA A 119 19.71 -0.10 10.90
N ALA A 120 19.25 -1.32 11.16
CA ALA A 120 19.45 -2.00 12.44
C ALA A 120 20.93 -2.14 12.82
N ILE A 121 21.81 -2.32 11.82
CA ILE A 121 23.26 -2.45 12.04
C ILE A 121 23.90 -1.08 12.28
N PHE A 122 23.77 -0.12 11.35
CA PHE A 122 24.47 1.16 11.51
C PHE A 122 23.88 2.02 12.64
N CYS A 123 22.57 1.92 12.92
CA CYS A 123 21.98 2.60 14.07
C CYS A 123 22.48 2.02 15.41
N ALA A 124 22.73 0.71 15.48
CA ALA A 124 23.37 0.12 16.67
C ALA A 124 24.78 0.64 16.87
N ILE A 125 25.60 0.74 15.80
CA ILE A 125 26.98 1.25 15.84
C ILE A 125 27.01 2.73 16.24
N HIS A 126 26.13 3.53 15.68
CA HIS A 126 26.07 4.97 15.97
C HIS A 126 25.26 5.32 17.22
N ARG A 127 24.66 4.33 17.88
CA ARG A 127 23.79 4.51 19.05
C ARG A 127 22.69 5.55 18.79
N MET A 128 21.90 5.31 17.74
CA MET A 128 20.79 6.18 17.31
C MET A 128 19.49 5.39 17.13
N PRO A 129 18.31 6.04 17.32
CA PRO A 129 17.02 5.39 17.14
C PRO A 129 16.70 5.17 15.69
N PHE A 130 15.89 4.15 15.40
CA PHE A 130 15.21 4.03 14.13
C PHE A 130 13.78 3.51 14.30
N VAL A 131 12.91 3.98 13.42
CA VAL A 131 11.53 3.51 13.25
C VAL A 131 11.45 2.73 11.96
N VAL A 132 10.77 1.59 11.97
CA VAL A 132 10.50 0.81 10.77
C VAL A 132 9.01 0.71 10.52
N GLU A 133 8.59 1.10 9.33
CA GLU A 133 7.21 0.91 8.87
C GLU A 133 7.13 -0.33 8.01
N ILE A 134 6.14 -1.20 8.32
CA ILE A 134 5.96 -2.50 7.69
C ILE A 134 4.71 -2.45 6.82
N GLN A 135 4.90 -2.66 5.51
CA GLN A 135 3.80 -2.74 4.54
C GLN A 135 3.42 -4.19 4.23
N ASP A 136 4.43 -5.06 4.12
CA ASP A 136 4.26 -6.48 3.87
C ASP A 136 4.83 -7.30 5.02
N LEU A 137 4.07 -8.25 5.52
CA LEU A 137 4.51 -9.11 6.61
C LEU A 137 5.46 -10.21 6.08
N TRP A 138 6.75 -9.90 6.06
CA TRP A 138 7.79 -10.87 5.76
C TRP A 138 8.08 -11.76 6.98
N PRO A 139 8.39 -13.06 6.80
CA PRO A 139 8.54 -13.79 5.53
C PRO A 139 7.24 -14.34 4.92
N ASP A 140 6.05 -14.17 5.54
CA ASP A 140 4.79 -14.83 5.16
C ASP A 140 4.39 -14.46 3.72
N SER A 141 4.43 -13.17 3.39
CA SER A 141 4.10 -12.69 2.04
C SER A 141 5.06 -13.22 0.96
N VAL A 142 6.32 -13.48 1.31
CA VAL A 142 7.30 -14.09 0.39
C VAL A 142 7.03 -15.59 0.24
N GLY A 143 6.64 -16.28 1.31
CA GLY A 143 6.28 -17.70 1.30
C GLY A 143 5.04 -17.97 0.46
N ALA A 144 4.02 -17.15 0.59
CA ALA A 144 2.77 -17.25 -0.17
C ALA A 144 2.96 -17.06 -1.68
N SER A 145 4.01 -16.34 -2.10
CA SER A 145 4.33 -16.11 -3.51
C SER A 145 5.16 -17.23 -4.16
N ASN A 146 5.38 -18.36 -3.49
CA ASN A 146 6.27 -19.47 -3.93
C ASN A 146 7.69 -19.03 -4.31
N MET A 147 8.15 -17.87 -3.82
CA MET A 147 9.42 -17.27 -4.23
C MET A 147 10.64 -17.80 -3.46
N ALA A 148 10.45 -18.54 -2.38
CA ALA A 148 11.55 -19.00 -1.55
C ALA A 148 11.28 -20.39 -0.94
N GLY A 149 12.28 -21.27 -0.99
CA GLY A 149 12.24 -22.54 -0.28
C GLY A 149 12.33 -22.35 1.25
N ASN A 150 11.91 -23.35 2.03
CA ASN A 150 11.81 -23.33 3.51
C ASN A 150 13.07 -22.81 4.24
N ARG A 151 14.28 -23.00 3.70
CA ARG A 151 15.53 -22.52 4.31
C ARG A 151 15.68 -21.01 4.17
N ILE A 152 15.35 -20.45 3.00
CA ILE A 152 15.43 -19.00 2.73
C ILE A 152 14.37 -18.28 3.56
N THR A 153 13.15 -18.79 3.61
CA THR A 153 12.06 -18.24 4.42
C THR A 153 12.43 -18.20 5.91
N ARG A 154 13.08 -19.26 6.42
CA ARG A 154 13.54 -19.31 7.83
C ARG A 154 14.66 -18.30 8.09
N LEU A 155 15.62 -18.15 7.18
CA LEU A 155 16.68 -17.14 7.30
C LEU A 155 16.09 -15.73 7.28
N LEU A 156 15.16 -15.48 6.39
CA LEU A 156 14.45 -14.19 6.27
C LEU A 156 13.68 -13.86 7.55
N GLY A 157 13.03 -14.86 8.17
CA GLY A 157 12.40 -14.72 9.49
C GLY A 157 13.39 -14.25 10.56
N LYS A 158 14.57 -14.85 10.62
CA LYS A 158 15.63 -14.41 11.57
C LYS A 158 16.10 -12.98 11.33
N VAL A 159 16.16 -12.54 10.07
CA VAL A 159 16.48 -11.14 9.72
C VAL A 159 15.36 -10.21 10.19
N CYS A 160 14.10 -10.58 9.96
CA CYS A 160 12.94 -9.81 10.45
C CYS A 160 12.98 -9.68 11.99
N ASP A 161 13.18 -10.80 12.69
CA ASP A 161 13.28 -10.81 14.16
C ASP A 161 14.42 -9.92 14.67
N PHE A 162 15.56 -9.94 13.99
CA PHE A 162 16.69 -9.07 14.32
C PHE A 162 16.32 -7.59 14.17
N VAL A 163 15.68 -7.22 13.05
CA VAL A 163 15.21 -5.85 12.80
C VAL A 163 14.20 -5.42 13.87
N TYR A 164 13.18 -6.25 14.13
CA TYR A 164 12.10 -5.90 15.08
C TYR A 164 12.62 -5.77 16.51
N ARG A 165 13.57 -6.61 16.93
CA ARG A 165 14.23 -6.46 18.24
C ARG A 165 15.01 -5.15 18.36
N ARG A 166 15.68 -4.71 17.29
CA ARG A 166 16.52 -3.50 17.27
C ARG A 166 15.76 -2.21 17.05
N ALA A 167 14.63 -2.24 16.34
CA ALA A 167 13.82 -1.07 16.11
C ALA A 167 13.37 -0.41 17.43
N THR A 168 13.40 0.91 17.47
CA THR A 168 12.88 1.68 18.62
C THR A 168 11.36 1.58 18.63
N LEU A 169 10.72 1.88 17.52
CA LEU A 169 9.29 1.67 17.27
C LEU A 169 9.08 1.04 15.90
N ILE A 170 7.93 0.37 15.77
CA ILE A 170 7.49 -0.33 14.55
C ILE A 170 6.11 0.18 14.20
N ILE A 171 5.88 0.46 12.91
CA ILE A 171 4.59 0.91 12.39
C ILE A 171 4.01 -0.18 11.50
N PRO A 172 3.11 -1.04 11.99
CA PRO A 172 2.28 -1.90 11.16
C PRO A 172 1.16 -1.09 10.51
N GLN A 173 0.76 -1.47 9.28
CA GLN A 173 -0.29 -0.79 8.53
C GLN A 173 -1.73 -1.18 8.93
N SER A 174 -1.88 -2.17 9.81
CA SER A 174 -3.19 -2.68 10.23
C SER A 174 -3.14 -3.22 11.65
N SER A 175 -4.30 -3.32 12.32
CA SER A 175 -4.41 -3.91 13.66
C SER A 175 -4.12 -5.40 13.62
N MET A 176 -4.61 -6.10 12.59
CA MET A 176 -4.35 -7.53 12.45
C MET A 176 -2.86 -7.83 12.16
N MET A 177 -2.17 -6.95 11.43
CA MET A 177 -0.71 -7.06 11.28
C MET A 177 0.02 -6.84 12.61
N LEU A 178 -0.47 -5.88 13.44
CA LEU A 178 0.07 -5.65 14.78
C LEU A 178 -0.07 -6.92 15.64
N GLU A 179 -1.26 -7.54 15.65
CA GLU A 179 -1.51 -8.77 16.38
C GLU A 179 -0.59 -9.90 15.90
N ARG A 180 -0.44 -10.05 14.59
CA ARG A 180 0.43 -11.08 14.01
C ARG A 180 1.91 -10.88 14.37
N LEU A 181 2.37 -9.63 14.43
CA LEU A 181 3.71 -9.30 14.94
C LEU A 181 3.84 -9.60 16.43
N HIS A 182 2.78 -9.33 17.21
CA HIS A 182 2.75 -9.65 18.64
C HIS A 182 2.86 -11.16 18.89
N GLU A 183 2.11 -11.97 18.17
CA GLU A 183 2.21 -13.44 18.20
C GLU A 183 3.61 -13.96 17.88
N ARG A 184 4.39 -13.22 17.07
CA ARG A 184 5.79 -13.50 16.78
C ARG A 184 6.77 -12.99 17.85
N GLY A 185 6.25 -12.47 18.97
CA GLY A 185 7.05 -12.00 20.09
C GLY A 185 7.49 -10.54 20.03
N VAL A 186 6.93 -9.72 19.13
CA VAL A 186 7.15 -8.27 19.14
C VAL A 186 6.30 -7.65 20.25
N PRO A 187 6.89 -6.93 21.22
CA PRO A 187 6.12 -6.30 22.30
C PRO A 187 5.16 -5.22 21.76
N ARG A 188 3.90 -5.23 22.19
CA ARG A 188 2.88 -4.23 21.80
C ARG A 188 3.35 -2.78 22.06
N VAL A 189 4.09 -2.55 23.15
CA VAL A 189 4.62 -1.23 23.51
C VAL A 189 5.56 -0.63 22.46
N LYS A 190 6.13 -1.45 21.57
CA LYS A 190 6.97 -1.01 20.44
C LYS A 190 6.19 -0.74 19.17
N MET A 191 4.89 -0.96 19.13
CA MET A 191 4.11 -0.88 17.91
C MET A 191 3.11 0.28 17.96
N ARG A 192 2.99 1.01 16.85
CA ARG A 192 2.01 2.08 16.62
C ARG A 192 1.40 1.86 15.26
N ARG A 193 0.13 1.48 15.21
CA ARG A 193 -0.58 1.28 13.94
C ARG A 193 -0.81 2.61 13.23
N ILE A 194 -0.45 2.66 11.95
CA ILE A 194 -0.79 3.77 11.06
C ILE A 194 -1.30 3.17 9.75
N TYR A 195 -2.54 3.48 9.39
CA TYR A 195 -3.11 3.07 8.12
C TYR A 195 -2.47 3.82 6.95
N ASN A 196 -2.44 3.16 5.80
CA ASN A 196 -2.12 3.82 4.55
C ASN A 196 -3.27 4.77 4.15
N TRP A 197 -2.93 5.82 3.41
CA TRP A 197 -3.90 6.76 2.86
C TRP A 197 -4.19 6.46 1.39
N ALA A 198 -5.22 7.10 0.83
CA ALA A 198 -5.49 7.09 -0.60
C ALA A 198 -4.59 8.09 -1.34
N THR A 199 -4.26 7.75 -2.57
CA THR A 199 -3.62 8.67 -3.52
C THR A 199 -4.64 9.31 -4.47
N TYR A 200 -5.93 9.17 -4.15
CA TYR A 200 -7.06 9.72 -4.91
C TYR A 200 -6.99 11.25 -4.96
N ARG A 201 -7.27 11.78 -6.14
CA ARG A 201 -7.42 13.21 -6.39
C ARG A 201 -8.75 13.46 -7.07
N PRO A 202 -9.70 14.17 -6.42
CA PRO A 202 -10.96 14.53 -7.04
C PRO A 202 -10.71 15.24 -8.38
N ALA A 203 -11.51 14.92 -9.38
CA ALA A 203 -11.47 15.64 -10.64
C ALA A 203 -11.77 17.12 -10.37
N GLY A 204 -10.86 18.03 -10.78
CA GLY A 204 -11.09 19.46 -10.63
C GLY A 204 -12.35 19.89 -11.37
N ALA A 205 -13.13 20.76 -10.77
CA ALA A 205 -14.33 21.34 -11.40
C ALA A 205 -13.94 21.99 -12.75
N GLY A 206 -14.42 21.41 -13.85
CA GLY A 206 -14.18 21.92 -15.21
C GLY A 206 -13.44 20.97 -16.16
N ALA A 207 -12.94 19.83 -15.69
CA ALA A 207 -12.39 18.83 -16.59
C ALA A 207 -13.51 18.13 -17.36
N THR A 208 -13.79 18.56 -18.59
CA THR A 208 -14.66 17.83 -19.53
C THR A 208 -13.99 16.51 -19.89
N VAL A 209 -14.38 15.45 -19.24
CA VAL A 209 -13.96 14.10 -19.58
C VAL A 209 -15.06 13.45 -20.40
N ALA A 210 -14.67 12.90 -21.55
CA ALA A 210 -15.56 12.00 -22.26
C ALA A 210 -15.88 10.81 -21.34
N TYR A 211 -17.15 10.55 -21.09
CA TYR A 211 -17.61 9.37 -20.38
C TYR A 211 -16.88 8.12 -20.91
N PRO A 212 -16.39 7.22 -20.02
CA PRO A 212 -15.86 5.97 -20.48
C PRO A 212 -16.89 5.27 -21.40
N LYS A 213 -16.41 4.65 -22.47
CA LYS A 213 -17.32 3.96 -23.41
C LYS A 213 -18.19 2.97 -22.64
N GLY A 214 -19.51 3.05 -22.86
CA GLY A 214 -20.48 2.12 -22.31
C GLY A 214 -21.11 2.51 -20.97
N PHE A 215 -20.77 3.65 -20.36
CA PHE A 215 -21.37 4.09 -19.08
C PHE A 215 -22.78 4.69 -19.26
N LYS A 216 -23.04 5.36 -20.37
CA LYS A 216 -24.31 6.08 -20.57
C LYS A 216 -25.52 5.14 -20.56
N GLY A 217 -26.49 5.45 -19.69
CA GLY A 217 -27.74 4.71 -19.57
C GLY A 217 -27.65 3.38 -18.82
N ARG A 218 -26.56 3.16 -18.11
CA ARG A 218 -26.29 1.96 -17.30
C ARG A 218 -26.12 2.29 -15.82
N PHE A 219 -26.24 1.27 -14.99
CA PHE A 219 -25.77 1.28 -13.61
C PHE A 219 -24.36 0.72 -13.60
N ASN A 220 -23.37 1.57 -13.37
CA ASN A 220 -21.98 1.29 -13.60
C ASN A 220 -21.30 0.74 -12.33
N VAL A 221 -21.06 -0.56 -12.32
CA VAL A 221 -20.22 -1.24 -11.32
C VAL A 221 -18.79 -1.18 -11.82
N VAL A 222 -17.88 -0.58 -11.06
CA VAL A 222 -16.50 -0.37 -11.51
C VAL A 222 -15.50 -1.09 -10.60
N TYR A 223 -14.61 -1.85 -11.23
CA TYR A 223 -13.40 -2.37 -10.62
C TYR A 223 -12.18 -1.78 -11.33
N GLY A 224 -11.19 -1.31 -10.56
CA GLY A 224 -9.91 -0.82 -11.07
C GLY A 224 -8.71 -1.49 -10.40
N GLY A 225 -7.81 -2.09 -11.20
CA GLY A 225 -6.56 -2.65 -10.68
C GLY A 225 -6.08 -3.92 -11.39
N ASN A 226 -5.26 -4.71 -10.67
CA ASN A 226 -4.72 -5.95 -11.18
C ASN A 226 -5.82 -6.99 -11.43
N LEU A 227 -5.80 -7.65 -12.59
CA LEU A 227 -6.67 -8.77 -12.95
C LEU A 227 -5.92 -10.09 -12.68
N GLY A 228 -5.71 -10.36 -11.38
CA GLY A 228 -4.92 -11.50 -10.92
C GLY A 228 -5.73 -12.49 -10.09
N GLN A 229 -5.12 -13.62 -9.76
CA GLN A 229 -5.75 -14.73 -9.04
C GLN A 229 -6.28 -14.36 -7.66
N ALA A 230 -5.58 -13.45 -6.96
CA ALA A 230 -5.99 -13.01 -5.63
C ALA A 230 -7.31 -12.23 -5.64
N GLN A 231 -7.69 -11.64 -6.76
CA GLN A 231 -8.88 -10.82 -6.91
C GLN A 231 -10.14 -11.59 -7.25
N VAL A 232 -10.04 -12.87 -7.63
CA VAL A 232 -11.16 -13.79 -7.94
C VAL A 232 -12.29 -13.15 -8.77
N LEU A 233 -11.93 -12.38 -9.80
CA LEU A 233 -12.89 -11.55 -10.54
C LEU A 233 -13.93 -12.35 -11.36
N ALA A 234 -13.75 -13.66 -11.52
CA ALA A 234 -14.78 -14.53 -12.07
C ALA A 234 -16.07 -14.47 -11.24
N ASP A 235 -15.94 -14.47 -9.90
CA ASP A 235 -17.08 -14.37 -8.98
C ASP A 235 -17.84 -13.03 -9.15
N ALA A 236 -17.11 -11.94 -9.39
CA ALA A 236 -17.71 -10.62 -9.68
C ALA A 236 -18.48 -10.61 -11.00
N ILE A 237 -17.96 -11.31 -12.01
CA ILE A 237 -18.64 -11.48 -13.31
C ILE A 237 -19.92 -12.28 -13.11
N ASP A 238 -19.89 -13.40 -12.39
CA ASP A 238 -21.04 -14.23 -12.10
C ASP A 238 -22.09 -13.48 -11.26
N ALA A 239 -21.66 -12.76 -10.22
CA ALA A 239 -22.54 -11.94 -9.39
C ALA A 239 -23.23 -10.84 -10.21
N THR A 240 -22.49 -10.22 -11.14
CA THR A 240 -23.05 -9.20 -12.05
C THR A 240 -24.08 -9.82 -12.98
N ALA A 241 -23.78 -10.99 -13.56
CA ALA A 241 -24.72 -11.73 -14.41
C ALA A 241 -26.02 -12.04 -13.67
N CYS A 242 -25.92 -12.57 -12.43
CA CYS A 242 -27.08 -12.84 -11.58
C CYS A 242 -27.89 -11.57 -11.26
N ALA A 243 -27.24 -10.48 -10.86
CA ALA A 243 -27.92 -9.22 -10.53
C ALA A 243 -28.58 -8.57 -11.76
N ALA A 244 -28.01 -8.76 -12.94
CA ALA A 244 -28.55 -8.24 -14.20
C ALA A 244 -29.82 -8.95 -14.68
N LEU A 245 -30.14 -10.15 -14.19
CA LEU A 245 -31.40 -10.85 -14.50
C LEU A 245 -32.60 -10.01 -14.08
N ASP A 246 -32.55 -9.41 -12.90
CA ASP A 246 -33.63 -8.56 -12.37
C ASP A 246 -33.48 -7.09 -12.77
N ARG A 247 -32.26 -6.66 -13.08
CA ARG A 247 -31.90 -5.27 -13.38
C ARG A 247 -30.96 -5.18 -14.59
N PRO A 248 -31.47 -5.24 -15.82
CA PRO A 248 -30.65 -5.28 -17.05
C PRO A 248 -29.75 -4.06 -17.28
N ALA A 249 -29.94 -2.97 -16.54
CA ALA A 249 -29.07 -1.80 -16.61
C ALA A 249 -27.73 -2.01 -15.92
N ILE A 250 -27.57 -3.01 -15.06
CA ILE A 250 -26.33 -3.28 -14.34
C ILE A 250 -25.25 -3.71 -15.32
N HIS A 251 -24.07 -3.08 -15.22
CA HIS A 251 -22.92 -3.36 -16.06
C HIS A 251 -21.61 -3.25 -15.30
N LEU A 252 -20.77 -4.27 -15.39
CA LEU A 252 -19.45 -4.33 -14.78
C LEU A 252 -18.38 -3.82 -15.75
N HIS A 253 -17.60 -2.86 -15.29
CA HIS A 253 -16.47 -2.28 -16.00
C HIS A 253 -15.17 -2.67 -15.30
N LEU A 254 -14.31 -3.42 -15.99
CA LEU A 254 -13.02 -3.89 -15.49
C LEU A 254 -11.90 -3.07 -16.12
N PHE A 255 -11.22 -2.26 -15.28
CA PHE A 255 -10.06 -1.46 -15.67
C PHE A 255 -8.80 -2.08 -15.10
N GLY A 256 -7.78 -2.23 -15.93
CA GLY A 256 -6.49 -2.79 -15.55
C GLY A 256 -6.06 -3.94 -16.45
N ASP A 257 -5.03 -4.65 -16.00
CA ASP A 257 -4.46 -5.80 -16.69
C ASP A 257 -3.96 -6.84 -15.67
N GLY A 258 -3.68 -8.05 -16.11
CA GLY A 258 -3.15 -9.11 -15.25
C GLY A 258 -3.19 -10.49 -15.92
N ILE A 259 -2.63 -11.46 -15.22
CA ILE A 259 -2.45 -12.84 -15.73
C ILE A 259 -3.77 -13.57 -16.00
N GLU A 260 -4.86 -13.16 -15.31
CA GLU A 260 -6.18 -13.78 -15.45
C GLU A 260 -7.03 -13.12 -16.57
N ARG A 261 -6.57 -12.02 -17.18
CA ARG A 261 -7.37 -11.23 -18.12
C ARG A 261 -8.02 -12.09 -19.21
N GLN A 262 -7.25 -12.90 -19.90
CA GLN A 262 -7.76 -13.73 -21.00
C GLN A 262 -8.80 -14.73 -20.52
N ALA A 263 -8.57 -15.38 -19.39
CA ALA A 263 -9.53 -16.32 -18.80
C ALA A 263 -10.84 -15.64 -18.40
N LEU A 264 -10.74 -14.42 -17.81
CA LEU A 264 -11.89 -13.62 -17.42
C LEU A 264 -12.70 -13.13 -18.64
N GLU A 265 -12.04 -12.72 -19.73
CA GLU A 265 -12.71 -12.34 -20.98
C GLU A 265 -13.51 -13.52 -21.58
N MET A 266 -12.90 -14.73 -21.61
CA MET A 266 -13.59 -15.95 -22.06
C MET A 266 -14.77 -16.32 -21.15
N HIS A 267 -14.62 -16.18 -19.82
CA HIS A 267 -15.67 -16.44 -18.87
C HIS A 267 -16.84 -15.46 -19.04
N ALA A 268 -16.56 -14.16 -19.10
CA ALA A 268 -17.56 -13.12 -19.32
C ALA A 268 -18.35 -13.29 -20.62
N ALA A 269 -17.66 -13.66 -21.71
CA ALA A 269 -18.32 -13.94 -23.00
C ALA A 269 -19.34 -15.10 -22.91
N LYS A 270 -19.12 -16.03 -21.98
CA LYS A 270 -20.01 -17.19 -21.76
C LYS A 270 -21.19 -16.86 -20.85
N VAL A 271 -20.97 -16.14 -19.74
CA VAL A 271 -21.97 -15.97 -18.67
C VAL A 271 -22.64 -14.60 -18.63
N ALA A 272 -21.98 -13.56 -19.14
CA ALA A 272 -22.44 -12.16 -19.07
C ALA A 272 -22.03 -11.34 -20.31
N PRO A 273 -22.31 -11.81 -21.54
CA PRO A 273 -21.74 -11.23 -22.79
C PRO A 273 -22.10 -9.77 -23.03
N THR A 274 -23.19 -9.28 -22.45
CA THR A 274 -23.69 -7.90 -22.63
C THR A 274 -23.52 -7.03 -21.38
N HIS A 275 -23.04 -7.61 -20.27
CA HIS A 275 -23.00 -6.96 -18.95
C HIS A 275 -21.59 -6.73 -18.40
N VAL A 276 -20.52 -7.05 -19.17
CA VAL A 276 -19.14 -6.86 -18.75
C VAL A 276 -18.34 -6.20 -19.87
N THR A 277 -17.51 -5.23 -19.51
CA THR A 277 -16.56 -4.59 -20.44
C THR A 277 -15.16 -4.52 -19.83
N PHE A 278 -14.16 -4.97 -20.58
CA PHE A 278 -12.74 -4.85 -20.25
C PHE A 278 -12.14 -3.64 -20.96
N HIS A 279 -11.67 -2.66 -20.19
CA HIS A 279 -11.15 -1.39 -20.71
C HIS A 279 -9.62 -1.38 -20.85
N GLY A 280 -8.93 -2.35 -20.24
CA GLY A 280 -7.47 -2.34 -20.14
C GLY A 280 -6.92 -1.35 -19.10
N PRO A 281 -5.59 -1.19 -19.05
CA PRO A 281 -4.96 -0.28 -18.11
C PRO A 281 -5.17 1.18 -18.54
N VAL A 282 -5.43 2.04 -17.56
CA VAL A 282 -5.54 3.50 -17.73
C VAL A 282 -4.63 4.20 -16.74
N GLY A 283 -4.19 5.42 -17.06
CA GLY A 283 -3.39 6.23 -16.16
C GLY A 283 -4.15 6.59 -14.88
N ARG A 284 -3.42 6.88 -13.79
CA ARG A 284 -4.01 7.15 -12.48
C ARG A 284 -5.06 8.26 -12.52
N ASP A 285 -4.74 9.42 -13.07
CA ASP A 285 -5.66 10.56 -13.12
C ASP A 285 -6.94 10.26 -13.95
N ALA A 286 -6.82 9.39 -14.96
CA ALA A 286 -7.96 8.92 -15.72
C ALA A 286 -8.80 7.92 -14.90
N MET A 287 -8.14 7.09 -14.07
CA MET A 287 -8.83 6.13 -13.21
C MET A 287 -9.62 6.82 -12.09
N ASP A 288 -9.05 7.87 -11.48
CA ASP A 288 -9.76 8.67 -10.47
C ASP A 288 -11.06 9.23 -11.05
N ARG A 289 -11.04 9.73 -12.28
CA ARG A 289 -12.25 10.20 -12.99
C ARG A 289 -13.25 9.09 -13.31
N VAL A 290 -12.77 7.89 -13.64
CA VAL A 290 -13.64 6.73 -13.84
C VAL A 290 -14.38 6.38 -12.54
N PHE A 291 -13.69 6.44 -11.41
CA PHE A 291 -14.30 6.21 -10.10
C PHE A 291 -15.33 7.28 -9.74
N ASP A 292 -15.09 8.55 -10.11
CA ASP A 292 -16.05 9.65 -9.90
C ASP A 292 -17.36 9.45 -10.69
N GLU A 293 -17.32 8.75 -11.81
CA GLU A 293 -18.48 8.45 -12.66
C GLU A 293 -19.15 7.11 -12.34
N ALA A 294 -18.57 6.32 -11.42
CA ALA A 294 -19.15 5.03 -11.03
C ALA A 294 -20.42 5.21 -10.17
N ASP A 295 -21.40 4.34 -10.37
CA ASP A 295 -22.53 4.20 -9.46
C ASP A 295 -22.19 3.34 -8.24
N LEU A 296 -21.24 2.42 -8.40
CA LEU A 296 -20.80 1.44 -7.42
C LEU A 296 -19.35 1.04 -7.66
N LEU A 297 -18.53 0.99 -6.62
CA LEU A 297 -17.16 0.47 -6.65
C LEU A 297 -17.13 -0.94 -6.09
N LEU A 298 -16.37 -1.84 -6.74
CA LEU A 298 -16.28 -3.23 -6.34
C LEU A 298 -14.87 -3.59 -5.91
N VAL A 299 -14.75 -4.20 -4.74
CA VAL A 299 -13.49 -4.75 -4.23
C VAL A 299 -13.71 -6.15 -3.68
N GLN A 300 -12.83 -7.07 -4.05
CA GLN A 300 -12.86 -8.43 -3.48
C GLN A 300 -11.48 -9.05 -3.48
N LEU A 301 -11.30 -10.03 -2.61
CA LEU A 301 -10.13 -10.89 -2.51
C LEU A 301 -10.57 -12.33 -2.26
N LYS A 302 -9.69 -13.25 -2.64
CA LYS A 302 -9.82 -14.67 -2.32
C LYS A 302 -9.93 -14.87 -0.80
N ASP A 303 -10.70 -15.88 -0.38
CA ASP A 303 -10.73 -16.33 1.01
C ASP A 303 -9.39 -16.99 1.38
N ASP A 304 -8.52 -16.20 2.00
CA ASP A 304 -7.19 -16.63 2.40
C ASP A 304 -6.76 -15.86 3.66
N PRO A 305 -6.25 -16.53 4.70
CA PRO A 305 -5.81 -15.87 5.94
C PRO A 305 -4.81 -14.73 5.75
N LEU A 306 -4.01 -14.76 4.68
CA LEU A 306 -3.06 -13.68 4.38
C LEU A 306 -3.76 -12.36 4.04
N TYR A 307 -4.93 -12.44 3.39
CA TYR A 307 -5.67 -11.23 2.99
C TYR A 307 -6.51 -10.64 4.12
N THR A 308 -6.74 -11.37 5.21
CA THR A 308 -7.46 -10.84 6.38
C THR A 308 -6.61 -9.86 7.20
N ILE A 309 -5.27 -9.97 7.13
CA ILE A 309 -4.34 -9.16 7.94
C ILE A 309 -3.89 -7.86 7.27
N THR A 310 -4.28 -7.64 6.01
CA THR A 310 -3.91 -6.45 5.24
C THR A 310 -5.13 -5.68 4.80
N VAL A 311 -5.01 -4.36 4.75
CA VAL A 311 -6.03 -3.49 4.16
C VAL A 311 -5.61 -3.14 2.74
N PRO A 312 -6.29 -3.69 1.70
CA PRO A 312 -5.96 -3.38 0.32
C PRO A 312 -6.07 -1.88 0.06
N SER A 313 -5.15 -1.30 -0.69
CA SER A 313 -5.14 0.13 -1.02
C SER A 313 -6.42 0.62 -1.72
N LYS A 314 -7.18 -0.29 -2.34
CA LYS A 314 -8.50 0.02 -2.93
C LYS A 314 -9.52 0.44 -1.88
N VAL A 315 -9.45 -0.10 -0.65
CA VAL A 315 -10.38 0.24 0.43
C VAL A 315 -10.28 1.72 0.75
N GLN A 316 -9.05 2.20 1.03
CA GLN A 316 -8.83 3.62 1.32
C GLN A 316 -9.19 4.50 0.11
N HIS A 317 -8.82 4.04 -1.09
CA HIS A 317 -9.08 4.79 -2.31
C HIS A 317 -10.57 4.93 -2.60
N TYR A 318 -11.34 3.86 -2.46
CA TYR A 318 -12.78 3.83 -2.71
C TYR A 318 -13.56 4.64 -1.67
N LEU A 319 -13.16 4.57 -0.41
CA LEU A 319 -13.72 5.44 0.63
C LEU A 319 -13.48 6.92 0.31
N ALA A 320 -12.25 7.27 -0.12
CA ALA A 320 -11.92 8.65 -0.50
C ALA A 320 -12.71 9.15 -1.71
N CYS A 321 -13.07 8.25 -2.66
CA CYS A 321 -13.88 8.60 -3.83
C CYS A 321 -15.32 8.97 -3.47
N GLY A 322 -15.83 8.57 -2.30
CA GLY A 322 -17.20 8.90 -1.89
C GLY A 322 -18.27 8.21 -2.72
N ARG A 323 -18.06 6.97 -3.13
CA ARG A 323 -19.02 6.14 -3.84
C ARG A 323 -19.42 4.92 -3.02
N PRO A 324 -20.65 4.39 -3.18
CA PRO A 324 -21.04 3.13 -2.57
C PRO A 324 -20.07 2.00 -2.94
N ILE A 325 -19.87 1.06 -2.03
CA ILE A 325 -18.93 -0.05 -2.22
C ILE A 325 -19.66 -1.38 -2.02
N VAL A 326 -19.41 -2.35 -2.89
CA VAL A 326 -19.65 -3.77 -2.61
C VAL A 326 -18.30 -4.43 -2.40
N ALA A 327 -18.17 -5.14 -1.29
CA ALA A 327 -16.90 -5.73 -0.88
C ALA A 327 -17.06 -7.23 -0.55
N GLY A 328 -16.39 -8.09 -1.33
CA GLY A 328 -16.19 -9.51 -1.00
C GLY A 328 -14.89 -9.67 -0.21
N LEU A 329 -14.89 -9.32 1.08
CA LEU A 329 -13.69 -9.25 1.92
C LEU A 329 -13.95 -9.84 3.30
N ALA A 330 -12.86 -10.25 3.98
CA ALA A 330 -12.86 -10.64 5.38
C ALA A 330 -11.77 -9.88 6.16
N GLY A 331 -11.80 -9.98 7.49
CA GLY A 331 -10.82 -9.35 8.38
C GLY A 331 -10.94 -7.84 8.46
N GLU A 332 -9.84 -7.17 8.77
CA GLU A 332 -9.82 -5.73 9.09
C GLU A 332 -10.35 -4.84 7.96
N ALA A 333 -10.13 -5.22 6.69
CA ALA A 333 -10.67 -4.48 5.56
C ALA A 333 -12.21 -4.51 5.53
N ALA A 334 -12.80 -5.64 5.88
CA ALA A 334 -14.25 -5.80 5.98
C ALA A 334 -14.82 -5.00 7.17
N GLU A 335 -14.12 -5.00 8.31
CA GLU A 335 -14.48 -4.22 9.50
C GLU A 335 -14.49 -2.72 9.20
N LEU A 336 -13.42 -2.18 8.63
CA LEU A 336 -13.31 -0.77 8.23
C LEU A 336 -14.43 -0.34 7.29
N LEU A 337 -14.75 -1.16 6.29
CA LEU A 337 -15.83 -0.88 5.35
C LEU A 337 -17.21 -0.92 6.01
N THR A 338 -17.42 -1.84 6.94
CA THR A 338 -18.66 -1.93 7.72
C THR A 338 -18.83 -0.71 8.63
N GLU A 339 -17.78 -0.33 9.34
CA GLU A 339 -17.78 0.85 10.23
C GLU A 339 -18.00 2.16 9.45
N SER A 340 -17.49 2.24 8.22
CA SER A 340 -17.65 3.44 7.39
C SER A 340 -19.10 3.70 6.97
N GLY A 341 -19.98 2.70 6.99
CA GLY A 341 -21.33 2.79 6.47
C GLY A 341 -21.43 2.98 4.94
N ALA A 342 -20.32 2.95 4.22
CA ALA A 342 -20.25 3.17 2.77
C ALA A 342 -20.31 1.88 1.95
N ALA A 343 -20.35 0.72 2.60
CA ALA A 343 -20.23 -0.56 1.92
C ALA A 343 -21.32 -1.57 2.34
N ILE A 344 -21.69 -2.44 1.40
CA ILE A 344 -22.28 -3.73 1.72
C ILE A 344 -21.15 -4.77 1.62
N VAL A 345 -20.80 -5.35 2.76
CA VAL A 345 -19.74 -6.35 2.86
C VAL A 345 -20.36 -7.74 2.77
N CYS A 346 -19.81 -8.58 1.90
CA CYS A 346 -20.18 -9.98 1.71
C CYS A 346 -19.02 -10.88 2.11
N PRO A 347 -19.26 -12.14 2.47
CA PRO A 347 -18.19 -13.11 2.60
C PRO A 347 -17.37 -13.21 1.29
N PRO A 348 -16.06 -13.43 1.37
CA PRO A 348 -15.26 -13.66 0.18
C PRO A 348 -15.84 -14.82 -0.66
N GLN A 349 -15.84 -14.65 -1.98
CA GLN A 349 -16.28 -15.68 -2.94
C GLN A 349 -17.76 -16.14 -2.79
N ASP A 350 -18.59 -15.38 -2.07
CA ASP A 350 -20.04 -15.61 -2.00
C ASP A 350 -20.76 -14.85 -3.13
N VAL A 351 -20.87 -15.50 -4.28
CA VAL A 351 -21.49 -14.93 -5.49
C VAL A 351 -22.96 -14.54 -5.25
N PRO A 352 -23.83 -15.36 -4.61
CA PRO A 352 -25.21 -14.96 -4.31
C PRO A 352 -25.32 -13.72 -3.41
N ALA A 353 -24.50 -13.64 -2.35
CA ALA A 353 -24.49 -12.49 -1.46
C ALA A 353 -24.03 -11.23 -2.20
N MET A 354 -22.99 -11.34 -3.04
CA MET A 354 -22.50 -10.23 -3.86
C MET A 354 -23.53 -9.75 -4.88
N ALA A 355 -24.20 -10.66 -5.58
CA ALA A 355 -25.28 -10.34 -6.52
C ALA A 355 -26.42 -9.59 -5.82
N THR A 356 -26.83 -10.05 -4.64
CA THR A 356 -27.84 -9.39 -3.80
C THR A 356 -27.40 -7.99 -3.40
N ALA A 357 -26.14 -7.81 -2.98
CA ALA A 357 -25.57 -6.52 -2.59
C ALA A 357 -25.56 -5.53 -3.78
N ILE A 358 -25.11 -5.97 -4.94
CA ILE A 358 -25.13 -5.15 -6.19
C ILE A 358 -26.57 -4.73 -6.52
N GLY A 359 -27.51 -5.68 -6.53
CA GLY A 359 -28.92 -5.43 -6.80
C GLY A 359 -29.56 -4.46 -5.82
N ARG A 360 -29.19 -4.55 -4.51
CA ARG A 360 -29.67 -3.65 -3.46
C ARG A 360 -29.19 -2.22 -3.68
N ILE A 361 -27.92 -1.99 -3.97
CA ILE A 361 -27.40 -0.64 -4.25
C ILE A 361 -27.98 -0.10 -5.56
N ALA A 362 -28.14 -0.93 -6.58
CA ALA A 362 -28.77 -0.54 -7.83
C ALA A 362 -30.27 -0.15 -7.67
N ALA A 363 -30.93 -0.62 -6.60
CA ALA A 363 -32.30 -0.24 -6.27
C ALA A 363 -32.41 1.10 -5.53
N MET A 364 -31.31 1.60 -4.94
CA MET A 364 -31.29 2.86 -4.23
C MET A 364 -31.45 4.05 -5.19
N SER A 365 -32.08 5.12 -4.72
CA SER A 365 -32.08 6.41 -5.41
C SER A 365 -30.67 7.00 -5.51
N ILE A 366 -30.48 7.96 -6.40
CA ILE A 366 -29.20 8.70 -6.52
C ILE A 366 -28.83 9.36 -5.19
N THR A 367 -29.82 9.91 -4.48
CA THR A 367 -29.60 10.58 -3.17
C THR A 367 -29.14 9.60 -2.10
N GLU A 368 -29.74 8.41 -2.03
CA GLU A 368 -29.31 7.38 -1.06
C GLU A 368 -27.90 6.88 -1.35
N ARG A 369 -27.57 6.65 -2.63
CA ARG A 369 -26.20 6.28 -3.02
C ARG A 369 -25.19 7.38 -2.70
N ALA A 370 -25.53 8.65 -2.94
CA ALA A 370 -24.68 9.78 -2.59
C ALA A 370 -24.46 9.88 -1.07
N ALA A 371 -25.53 9.73 -0.28
CA ALA A 371 -25.42 9.73 1.17
C ALA A 371 -24.50 8.60 1.69
N MET A 372 -24.67 7.38 1.15
CA MET A 372 -23.80 6.25 1.46
C MET A 372 -22.35 6.53 1.10
N GLY A 373 -22.09 7.12 -0.06
CA GLY A 373 -20.72 7.50 -0.48
C GLY A 373 -20.09 8.55 0.43
N HIS A 374 -20.87 9.57 0.84
CA HIS A 374 -20.40 10.61 1.77
C HIS A 374 -19.98 10.05 3.14
N LEU A 375 -20.71 9.08 3.69
CA LEU A 375 -20.28 8.40 4.92
C LEU A 375 -18.87 7.81 4.77
N GLY A 376 -18.55 7.21 3.63
CA GLY A 376 -17.22 6.68 3.34
C GLY A 376 -16.15 7.76 3.27
N GLN A 377 -16.44 8.88 2.62
CA GLN A 377 -15.51 9.99 2.49
C GLN A 377 -15.24 10.66 3.86
N ASP A 378 -16.27 10.82 4.68
CA ASP A 378 -16.14 11.36 6.04
C ASP A 378 -15.32 10.42 6.93
N TYR A 379 -15.58 9.10 6.84
CA TYR A 379 -14.78 8.09 7.55
C TYR A 379 -13.32 8.12 7.10
N TYR A 380 -13.08 8.18 5.79
CA TYR A 380 -11.72 8.29 5.25
C TYR A 380 -11.00 9.54 5.77
N ASN A 381 -11.61 10.70 5.67
CA ASN A 381 -11.02 11.97 6.09
C ASN A 381 -10.67 11.97 7.58
N THR A 382 -11.52 11.35 8.41
CA THR A 382 -11.34 11.31 9.87
C THR A 382 -10.30 10.27 10.31
N HIS A 383 -10.25 9.09 9.66
CA HIS A 383 -9.51 7.93 10.17
C HIS A 383 -8.33 7.49 9.30
N LEU A 384 -8.37 7.74 7.98
CA LEU A 384 -7.43 7.17 7.02
C LEU A 384 -6.74 8.24 6.15
N GLY A 385 -7.08 9.52 6.32
CA GLY A 385 -6.60 10.61 5.48
C GLY A 385 -5.09 10.84 5.59
N PHE A 386 -4.52 11.46 4.54
CA PHE A 386 -3.09 11.77 4.47
C PHE A 386 -2.60 12.58 5.66
N ASP A 387 -3.29 13.67 6.01
CA ASP A 387 -2.88 14.54 7.11
C ASP A 387 -2.88 13.82 8.44
N ARG A 388 -3.88 12.98 8.71
CA ARG A 388 -3.94 12.13 9.89
C ARG A 388 -2.76 11.16 9.94
N ALA A 389 -2.46 10.47 8.86
CA ALA A 389 -1.33 9.54 8.79
C ALA A 389 0.02 10.25 9.00
N ILE A 390 0.16 11.49 8.52
CA ILE A 390 1.36 12.30 8.76
C ILE A 390 1.47 12.73 10.23
N GLU A 391 0.37 13.18 10.85
CA GLU A 391 0.34 13.54 12.27
C GLU A 391 0.73 12.35 13.15
N ASP A 392 0.12 11.20 12.92
CA ASP A 392 0.45 9.96 13.63
C ASP A 392 1.92 9.54 13.40
N THR A 393 2.44 9.72 12.17
CA THR A 393 3.86 9.43 11.87
C THR A 393 4.80 10.36 12.63
N VAL A 394 4.51 11.66 12.69
CA VAL A 394 5.29 12.64 13.46
C VAL A 394 5.27 12.28 14.95
N ALA A 395 4.11 11.96 15.49
CA ALA A 395 3.99 11.55 16.90
C ALA A 395 4.86 10.31 17.20
N VAL A 396 4.89 9.31 16.29
CA VAL A 396 5.75 8.13 16.45
C VAL A 396 7.23 8.47 16.36
N ILE A 397 7.62 9.37 15.46
CA ILE A 397 9.01 9.84 15.33
C ILE A 397 9.46 10.56 16.61
N ASP A 398 8.63 11.45 17.16
CA ASP A 398 8.93 12.19 18.38
C ASP A 398 8.97 11.27 19.60
N GLU A 399 8.06 10.32 19.70
CA GLU A 399 8.07 9.28 20.73
C GLU A 399 9.34 8.42 20.66
N ALA A 400 9.75 7.99 19.46
CA ALA A 400 10.97 7.20 19.29
C ALA A 400 12.22 7.95 19.74
N ALA A 401 12.31 9.25 19.44
CA ALA A 401 13.40 10.11 19.88
C ALA A 401 13.41 10.27 21.40
N ALA A 402 12.24 10.50 22.02
CA ALA A 402 12.11 10.63 23.48
C ALA A 402 12.47 9.32 24.21
N LEU A 403 11.97 8.18 23.76
CA LEU A 403 12.31 6.86 24.33
C LEU A 403 13.81 6.59 24.26
N TRP A 404 14.44 6.99 23.16
CA TRP A 404 15.88 6.81 23.00
C TRP A 404 16.68 7.71 23.95
N ALA A 405 16.26 8.97 24.11
CA ALA A 405 16.90 9.90 25.05
C ALA A 405 16.84 9.40 26.51
N LEU A 406 15.69 8.85 26.91
CA LEU A 406 15.50 8.24 28.24
C LEU A 406 16.47 7.06 28.45
N ARG A 407 16.57 6.16 27.48
CA ARG A 407 17.51 5.01 27.56
C ARG A 407 18.97 5.43 27.71
N LYS A 408 19.37 6.52 27.05
CA LYS A 408 20.74 7.05 27.19
C LYS A 408 21.00 7.58 28.61
N ARG A 409 20.05 8.24 29.23
CA ARG A 409 20.17 8.78 30.61
C ARG A 409 20.34 7.64 31.64
N THR A 410 19.43 6.65 31.57
CA THR A 410 19.48 5.49 32.48
C THR A 410 20.77 4.66 32.33
N SER A 411 21.29 4.53 31.10
CA SER A 411 22.57 3.82 30.86
C SER A 411 23.78 4.57 31.42
N ASN A 412 23.76 5.91 31.43
CA ASN A 412 24.85 6.72 31.97
C ASN A 412 24.83 6.76 33.51
N GLU A 413 23.67 6.72 34.15
CA GLU A 413 23.50 6.69 35.62
C GLU A 413 23.97 5.36 36.24
N HIS A 414 24.02 4.26 35.48
CA HIS A 414 24.52 2.96 35.97
C HIS A 414 26.02 2.77 35.75
N HIS A 415 26.70 3.70 35.09
CA HIS A 415 28.13 3.62 34.78
C HIS A 415 28.97 4.79 35.37
N GLY A 416 28.32 5.71 36.11
CA GLY A 416 28.93 6.75 36.92
C GLY A 416 28.81 6.43 38.39
#